data_3a92af8e6e0591160337ae9392212ae4
#
_entry.id   3a92af8e6e0591160337ae9392212ae4
#
_cell.length_a   1.000
_cell.length_b   1.000
_cell.length_c   1.000
_cell.angle_alpha   90.00
_cell.angle_beta   90.00
_cell.angle_gamma   90.00
#
_symmetry.space_group_name_H-M   'P 1'
#
loop_
_entity.id
_entity.type
_entity.pdbx_description
1 polymer ?
#
loop_
_entity_poly.entity_id
_entity_poly.type
_entity_poly.pdbx_seq_one_letter_code
_entity_poly.pdbx_strand_id
1 'polypeptide(L)'
;MKKRPLGRTGVSVSALGLGCMGMSMAYGTRDDAESIKTVHRALELGIDHLDSAELYGDGHNEELLGQALKGKRDQAFLATKYHNGVKNRRNPEGNAEKGCAYVKKACEMSLARLGMDHIDLYYLHRIDPVNPIEEVVSAMDALRKEGKIR
;
A
#
# COMPACT_ATOMS: atom_id res chain seq x y z
N MET A 1 -18.92 11.10 5.93
CA MET A 1 -18.15 11.48 4.72
C MET A 1 -18.93 11.08 3.47
N LYS A 2 -18.90 11.87 2.38
CA LYS A 2 -19.44 11.42 1.07
C LYS A 2 -18.61 10.28 0.52
N LYS A 3 -19.27 9.29 -0.10
CA LYS A 3 -18.63 8.22 -0.85
C LYS A 3 -18.64 8.52 -2.35
N ARG A 4 -17.64 8.01 -3.06
CA ARG A 4 -17.56 8.10 -4.53
C ARG A 4 -17.25 6.72 -5.11
N PRO A 5 -17.85 6.37 -6.24
CA PRO A 5 -17.51 5.13 -6.92
C PRO A 5 -16.06 5.19 -7.43
N LEU A 6 -15.33 4.11 -7.25
CA LEU A 6 -13.99 3.92 -7.81
C LEU A 6 -14.11 3.39 -9.24
N GLY A 7 -14.31 4.32 -10.18
CA GLY A 7 -14.53 3.96 -11.58
C GLY A 7 -15.75 3.05 -11.75
N ARG A 8 -15.58 1.93 -12.48
CA ARG A 8 -16.63 0.92 -12.75
C ARG A 8 -16.42 -0.37 -11.94
N THR A 9 -15.66 -0.33 -10.85
CA THR A 9 -15.32 -1.52 -10.05
C THR A 9 -16.45 -2.02 -9.16
N GLY A 10 -17.51 -1.23 -8.96
CA GLY A 10 -18.56 -1.50 -7.96
C GLY A 10 -18.16 -1.11 -6.53
N VAL A 11 -16.91 -0.70 -6.31
CA VAL A 11 -16.40 -0.25 -5.01
C VAL A 11 -16.65 1.24 -4.85
N SER A 12 -17.03 1.66 -3.63
CA SER A 12 -17.15 3.07 -3.25
C SER A 12 -16.22 3.39 -2.09
N VAL A 13 -15.47 4.46 -2.24
CA VAL A 13 -14.52 4.96 -1.23
C VAL A 13 -14.91 6.36 -0.76
N SER A 14 -14.38 6.80 0.37
CA SER A 14 -14.56 8.18 0.84
C SER A 14 -14.02 9.18 -0.20
N ALA A 15 -14.72 10.31 -0.35
CA ALA A 15 -14.34 11.36 -1.30
C ALA A 15 -12.99 12.02 -0.99
N LEU A 16 -12.55 11.93 0.27
CA LEU A 16 -11.21 12.29 0.74
C LEU A 16 -10.48 11.02 1.14
N GLY A 17 -9.19 10.94 0.85
CA GLY A 17 -8.29 9.89 1.32
C GLY A 17 -7.25 10.46 2.29
N LEU A 18 -6.70 9.61 3.13
CA LEU A 18 -5.60 9.93 4.02
C LEU A 18 -4.29 9.41 3.39
N GLY A 19 -3.41 10.32 2.96
CA GLY A 19 -2.04 10.01 2.56
C GLY A 19 -1.17 9.79 3.80
N CYS A 20 -0.59 8.60 3.92
CA CYS A 20 0.10 8.18 5.14
C CYS A 20 1.62 8.44 5.11
N MET A 21 2.18 8.96 4.02
CA MET A 21 3.63 9.16 3.85
C MET A 21 4.26 9.95 5.01
N GLY A 22 3.61 11.02 5.45
CA GLY A 22 4.11 11.89 6.51
C GLY A 22 4.24 11.22 7.88
N MET A 23 3.62 10.06 8.07
CA MET A 23 3.72 9.28 9.31
C MET A 23 5.05 8.51 9.44
N SER A 24 5.81 8.36 8.34
CA SER A 24 7.01 7.52 8.29
C SER A 24 8.22 8.19 7.68
N MET A 25 7.99 9.22 6.86
CA MET A 25 9.05 9.99 6.19
C MET A 25 8.52 11.36 5.74
N ALA A 26 9.41 12.34 5.65
CA ALA A 26 9.09 13.72 5.30
C ALA A 26 8.10 14.40 6.29
N TYR A 27 7.91 15.70 6.13
CA TYR A 27 6.94 16.53 6.85
C TYR A 27 7.06 16.61 8.37
N GLY A 28 8.20 16.25 8.96
CA GLY A 28 8.45 16.43 10.39
C GLY A 28 8.94 15.18 11.10
N THR A 29 8.94 15.23 12.42
CA THR A 29 9.36 14.12 13.28
C THR A 29 8.30 13.02 13.29
N ARG A 30 8.74 11.80 13.16
CA ARG A 30 7.88 10.61 13.25
C ARG A 30 7.38 10.40 14.67
N ASP A 31 6.08 10.18 14.82
CA ASP A 31 5.40 9.77 16.05
C ASP A 31 4.36 8.71 15.69
N ASP A 32 4.67 7.45 16.02
CA ASP A 32 3.83 6.30 15.66
C ASP A 32 2.52 6.30 16.47
N ALA A 33 2.56 6.73 17.74
CA ALA A 33 1.36 6.78 18.57
C ALA A 33 0.37 7.82 18.06
N GLU A 34 0.85 9.00 17.68
CA GLU A 34 0.01 10.05 17.09
C GLU A 34 -0.48 9.66 15.70
N SER A 35 0.34 8.97 14.91
CA SER A 35 -0.02 8.45 13.59
C SER A 35 -1.17 7.44 13.68
N ILE A 36 -1.12 6.50 14.63
CA ILE A 36 -2.20 5.53 14.88
C ILE A 36 -3.50 6.25 15.27
N LYS A 37 -3.44 7.24 16.16
CA LYS A 37 -4.62 8.06 16.53
C LYS A 37 -5.19 8.79 15.31
N THR A 38 -4.33 9.32 14.45
CA THR A 38 -4.73 10.00 13.21
C THR A 38 -5.47 9.06 12.29
N VAL A 39 -4.99 7.82 12.09
CA VAL A 39 -5.69 6.80 11.29
C VAL A 39 -7.06 6.49 11.92
N HIS A 40 -7.12 6.25 13.22
CA HIS A 40 -8.38 5.98 13.91
C HIS A 40 -9.36 7.15 13.77
N ARG A 41 -8.87 8.38 13.93
CA ARG A 41 -9.71 9.56 13.76
C ARG A 41 -10.23 9.73 12.34
N ALA A 42 -9.42 9.41 11.33
CA ALA A 42 -9.85 9.41 9.95
C ALA A 42 -11.02 8.43 9.72
N LEU A 43 -10.91 7.20 10.22
CA LEU A 43 -11.98 6.20 10.13
C LEU A 43 -13.26 6.65 10.83
N GLU A 44 -13.17 7.23 12.04
CA GLU A 44 -14.31 7.80 12.76
C GLU A 44 -15.04 8.90 11.97
N LEU A 45 -14.31 9.70 11.22
CA LEU A 45 -14.84 10.74 10.34
C LEU A 45 -15.37 10.18 9.01
N GLY A 46 -15.27 8.88 8.80
CA GLY A 46 -15.68 8.16 7.60
C GLY A 46 -14.73 8.33 6.42
N ILE A 47 -13.46 8.66 6.67
CA ILE A 47 -12.37 8.61 5.70
C ILE A 47 -11.81 7.19 5.74
N ASP A 48 -12.16 6.38 4.76
CA ASP A 48 -11.78 4.97 4.69
C ASP A 48 -10.65 4.68 3.71
N HIS A 49 -10.34 5.59 2.79
CA HIS A 49 -9.27 5.42 1.82
C HIS A 49 -7.93 5.85 2.43
N LEU A 50 -7.08 4.87 2.71
CA LEU A 50 -5.72 5.05 3.25
C LEU A 50 -4.70 4.74 2.15
N ASP A 51 -3.74 5.65 1.95
CA ASP A 51 -2.72 5.53 0.91
C ASP A 51 -1.33 5.42 1.51
N SER A 52 -0.71 4.26 1.35
CA SER A 52 0.63 3.90 1.77
C SER A 52 1.56 3.59 0.60
N ALA A 53 2.79 3.22 0.89
CA ALA A 53 3.73 2.61 -0.06
C ALA A 53 4.85 1.87 0.68
N GLU A 54 5.38 0.82 0.07
CA GLU A 54 6.58 0.10 0.50
C GLU A 54 7.74 1.05 0.80
N LEU A 55 7.92 2.08 -0.05
CA LEU A 55 9.02 3.05 0.07
C LEU A 55 8.90 3.93 1.32
N TYR A 56 7.71 4.12 1.89
CA TYR A 56 7.51 5.04 3.00
C TYR A 56 8.13 4.51 4.29
N GLY A 57 9.28 5.09 4.65
CA GLY A 57 10.08 4.64 5.78
C GLY A 57 10.60 3.20 5.62
N ASP A 58 10.88 2.77 4.37
CA ASP A 58 11.35 1.42 4.06
C ASP A 58 10.43 0.30 4.60
N GLY A 59 9.12 0.45 4.38
CA GLY A 59 8.08 -0.49 4.83
C GLY A 59 7.51 -0.20 6.21
N HIS A 60 8.12 0.69 7.00
CA HIS A 60 7.60 1.09 8.31
C HIS A 60 6.15 1.57 8.23
N ASN A 61 5.77 2.31 7.17
CA ASN A 61 4.42 2.83 7.01
C ASN A 61 3.37 1.71 6.89
N GLU A 62 3.71 0.63 6.20
CA GLU A 62 2.85 -0.55 6.10
C GLU A 62 2.74 -1.27 7.46
N GLU A 63 3.85 -1.42 8.20
CA GLU A 63 3.84 -1.99 9.55
C GLU A 63 2.96 -1.15 10.51
N LEU A 64 3.08 0.17 10.45
CA LEU A 64 2.26 1.12 11.22
C LEU A 64 0.76 0.98 10.91
N LEU A 65 0.40 0.93 9.62
CA LEU A 65 -0.99 0.75 9.22
C LEU A 65 -1.52 -0.64 9.60
N GLY A 66 -0.69 -1.68 9.55
CA GLY A 66 -1.03 -3.00 10.06
C GLY A 66 -1.43 -2.97 11.54
N GLN A 67 -0.66 -2.25 12.36
CA GLN A 67 -0.99 -2.03 13.77
C GLN A 67 -2.27 -1.20 13.96
N ALA A 68 -2.40 -0.08 13.25
CA ALA A 68 -3.55 0.81 13.36
C ALA A 68 -4.88 0.14 12.93
N LEU A 69 -4.82 -0.79 11.96
CA LEU A 69 -5.98 -1.46 11.40
C LEU A 69 -6.28 -2.81 12.07
N LYS A 70 -5.54 -3.21 13.09
CA LYS A 70 -5.82 -4.45 13.83
C LYS A 70 -7.23 -4.44 14.41
N GLY A 71 -8.07 -5.38 13.98
CA GLY A 71 -9.50 -5.44 14.34
C GLY A 71 -10.39 -4.37 13.66
N LYS A 72 -9.84 -3.61 12.69
CA LYS A 72 -10.55 -2.56 11.94
C LYS A 72 -10.37 -2.68 10.42
N ARG A 73 -9.79 -3.79 9.93
CA ARG A 73 -9.44 -3.96 8.50
C ARG A 73 -10.62 -3.68 7.57
N ASP A 74 -11.81 -4.15 7.93
CA ASP A 74 -13.03 -3.99 7.11
C ASP A 74 -13.56 -2.54 7.04
N GLN A 75 -13.03 -1.65 7.87
CA GLN A 75 -13.39 -0.23 7.86
C GLN A 75 -12.54 0.58 6.87
N ALA A 76 -11.46 -0.01 6.33
CA ALA A 76 -10.53 0.68 5.47
C ALA A 76 -10.48 0.10 4.05
N PHE A 77 -10.39 0.99 3.07
CA PHE A 77 -9.94 0.71 1.72
C PHE A 77 -8.46 1.06 1.66
N LEU A 78 -7.59 0.05 1.66
CA LEU A 78 -6.14 0.21 1.77
C LEU A 78 -5.48 0.17 0.40
N ALA A 79 -4.79 1.25 0.06
CA ALA A 79 -3.89 1.34 -1.07
C ALA A 79 -2.44 1.27 -0.62
N THR A 80 -1.61 0.49 -1.29
CA THR A 80 -0.16 0.55 -1.19
C THR A 80 0.50 0.37 -2.55
N LYS A 81 1.81 0.61 -2.63
CA LYS A 81 2.54 0.68 -3.89
C LYS A 81 3.86 -0.05 -3.73
N TYR A 82 4.20 -0.93 -4.68
CA TYR A 82 5.55 -1.47 -4.72
C TYR A 82 6.48 -0.55 -5.50
N HIS A 83 7.72 -0.51 -5.07
CA HIS A 83 8.78 0.23 -5.76
C HIS A 83 9.56 -0.72 -6.67
N ASN A 84 9.84 -0.30 -7.89
CA ASN A 84 10.42 -1.10 -8.96
C ASN A 84 11.90 -1.55 -8.75
N GLY A 85 12.30 -1.77 -7.51
CA GLY A 85 13.58 -2.38 -7.19
C GLY A 85 14.78 -1.47 -7.18
N VAL A 86 14.57 -0.16 -7.16
CA VAL A 86 15.66 0.77 -6.88
C VAL A 86 16.26 0.46 -5.50
N LYS A 87 17.58 0.42 -5.43
CA LYS A 87 18.32 0.22 -4.18
C LYS A 87 17.75 1.10 -3.08
N ASN A 88 17.35 0.47 -2.00
CA ASN A 88 16.92 1.16 -0.81
C ASN A 88 17.65 0.56 0.41
N ARG A 89 17.43 1.14 1.59
CA ARG A 89 18.12 0.73 2.81
C ARG A 89 17.87 -0.73 3.21
N ARG A 90 16.67 -1.29 2.90
CA ARG A 90 16.31 -2.70 3.15
C ARG A 90 16.67 -3.63 1.98
N ASN A 91 16.95 -3.05 0.81
CA ASN A 91 17.41 -3.76 -0.38
C ASN A 91 18.63 -3.05 -0.99
N PRO A 92 19.81 -3.12 -0.32
CA PRO A 92 21.00 -2.36 -0.72
C PRO A 92 21.60 -2.82 -2.05
N GLU A 93 21.31 -4.04 -2.47
CA GLU A 93 21.79 -4.58 -3.75
C GLU A 93 20.81 -4.29 -4.91
N GLY A 94 19.61 -3.81 -4.61
CA GLY A 94 18.52 -3.70 -5.57
C GLY A 94 17.88 -5.06 -5.83
N ASN A 95 17.02 -5.13 -6.85
CA ASN A 95 16.38 -6.41 -7.18
C ASN A 95 17.29 -7.28 -8.01
N ALA A 96 17.70 -8.39 -7.43
CA ALA A 96 18.24 -9.50 -8.21
C ALA A 96 17.15 -10.19 -9.05
N GLU A 97 15.91 -10.15 -8.57
CA GLU A 97 14.72 -10.63 -9.27
C GLU A 97 14.12 -9.50 -10.11
N LYS A 98 13.87 -9.77 -11.38
CA LYS A 98 13.30 -8.80 -12.33
C LYS A 98 11.90 -9.24 -12.77
N GLY A 99 11.11 -8.29 -13.24
CA GLY A 99 9.81 -8.57 -13.85
C GLY A 99 8.76 -9.13 -12.89
N CYS A 100 7.95 -10.06 -13.41
CA CYS A 100 6.81 -10.64 -12.72
C CYS A 100 7.11 -11.28 -11.36
N ALA A 101 8.28 -11.89 -11.19
CA ALA A 101 8.65 -12.55 -9.94
C ALA A 101 8.81 -11.53 -8.81
N TYR A 102 9.41 -10.37 -9.10
CA TYR A 102 9.56 -9.33 -8.09
C TYR A 102 8.24 -8.70 -7.67
N VAL A 103 7.33 -8.44 -8.60
CA VAL A 103 5.99 -7.87 -8.28
C VAL A 103 5.26 -8.76 -7.27
N LYS A 104 5.29 -10.08 -7.47
CA LYS A 104 4.68 -11.04 -6.56
C LYS A 104 5.34 -11.02 -5.18
N LYS A 105 6.67 -11.08 -5.15
CA LYS A 105 7.44 -11.03 -3.90
C LYS A 105 7.22 -9.73 -3.13
N ALA A 106 7.22 -8.59 -3.80
CA ALA A 106 6.96 -7.29 -3.18
C ALA A 106 5.55 -7.22 -2.58
N CYS A 107 4.55 -7.78 -3.26
CA CYS A 107 3.18 -7.87 -2.73
C CYS A 107 3.13 -8.73 -1.45
N GLU A 108 3.78 -9.88 -1.44
CA GLU A 108 3.83 -10.74 -0.26
C GLU A 108 4.55 -10.09 0.91
N MET A 109 5.63 -9.36 0.64
CA MET A 109 6.32 -8.57 1.66
C MET A 109 5.43 -7.46 2.22
N SER A 110 4.65 -6.78 1.38
CA SER A 110 3.68 -5.77 1.81
C SER A 110 2.57 -6.39 2.67
N LEU A 111 2.00 -7.51 2.25
CA LEU A 111 1.00 -8.25 3.02
C LEU A 111 1.53 -8.69 4.39
N ALA A 112 2.77 -9.17 4.44
CA ALA A 112 3.42 -9.57 5.69
C ALA A 112 3.62 -8.38 6.65
N ARG A 113 4.08 -7.21 6.14
CA ARG A 113 4.23 -5.99 6.96
C ARG A 113 2.89 -5.46 7.45
N LEU A 114 1.88 -5.47 6.60
CA LEU A 114 0.52 -5.08 6.94
C LEU A 114 -0.18 -6.06 7.89
N GLY A 115 0.27 -7.31 7.94
CA GLY A 115 -0.40 -8.39 8.68
C GLY A 115 -1.81 -8.69 8.12
N MET A 116 -1.97 -8.65 6.80
CA MET A 116 -3.25 -8.77 6.09
C MET A 116 -3.17 -9.84 5.01
N ASP A 117 -4.34 -10.35 4.61
CA ASP A 117 -4.49 -11.35 3.57
C ASP A 117 -4.69 -10.74 2.18
N HIS A 118 -5.14 -9.49 2.11
CA HIS A 118 -5.34 -8.78 0.84
C HIS A 118 -5.12 -7.27 0.94
N ILE A 119 -4.79 -6.67 -0.21
CA ILE A 119 -4.68 -5.23 -0.45
C ILE A 119 -5.83 -4.81 -1.37
N ASP A 120 -6.53 -3.71 -1.06
CA ASP A 120 -7.65 -3.25 -1.90
C ASP A 120 -7.19 -2.65 -3.21
N LEU A 121 -6.10 -1.86 -3.19
CA LEU A 121 -5.53 -1.24 -4.38
C LEU A 121 -4.01 -1.30 -4.35
N TYR A 122 -3.42 -1.97 -5.34
CA TYR A 122 -1.98 -2.15 -5.43
C TYR A 122 -1.43 -1.43 -6.66
N TYR A 123 -0.48 -0.52 -6.43
CA TYR A 123 0.11 0.30 -7.48
C TYR A 123 1.54 -0.10 -7.83
N LEU A 124 1.92 0.09 -9.08
CA LEU A 124 3.30 0.37 -9.46
C LEU A 124 3.61 1.84 -9.06
N HIS A 125 4.55 2.07 -8.16
CA HIS A 125 4.85 3.40 -7.62
C HIS A 125 5.49 4.34 -8.64
N ARG A 126 6.33 3.77 -9.51
CA ARG A 126 6.99 4.48 -10.62
C ARG A 126 7.18 3.53 -11.79
N ILE A 127 7.16 4.08 -13.01
CA ILE A 127 7.46 3.31 -14.21
C ILE A 127 8.84 2.67 -14.07
N ASP A 128 8.92 1.39 -14.38
CA ASP A 128 10.17 0.64 -14.43
C ASP A 128 10.76 0.78 -15.85
N PRO A 129 11.96 1.37 -16.00
CA PRO A 129 12.57 1.51 -17.32
C PRO A 129 13.13 0.19 -17.88
N VAL A 130 13.18 -0.86 -17.04
CA VAL A 130 13.80 -2.16 -17.41
C VAL A 130 12.75 -3.22 -17.71
N ASN A 131 11.65 -3.23 -16.96
CA ASN A 131 10.60 -4.23 -17.12
C ASN A 131 9.41 -3.65 -17.89
N PRO A 132 8.95 -4.29 -18.98
CA PRO A 132 7.78 -3.86 -19.72
C PRO A 132 6.55 -3.76 -18.81
N ILE A 133 5.75 -2.73 -18.98
CA ILE A 133 4.55 -2.51 -18.15
C ILE A 133 3.55 -3.67 -18.27
N GLU A 134 3.51 -4.31 -19.42
CA GLU A 134 2.66 -5.48 -19.68
C GLU A 134 3.00 -6.67 -18.78
N GLU A 135 4.27 -6.90 -18.50
CA GLU A 135 4.71 -7.95 -17.57
C GLU A 135 4.29 -7.62 -16.13
N VAL A 136 4.45 -6.36 -15.73
CA VAL A 136 4.04 -5.86 -14.42
C VAL A 136 2.54 -6.05 -14.22
N VAL A 137 1.73 -5.62 -15.20
CA VAL A 137 0.26 -5.74 -15.15
C VAL A 137 -0.17 -7.21 -15.17
N SER A 138 0.52 -8.06 -15.94
CA SER A 138 0.26 -9.51 -15.96
C SER A 138 0.51 -10.14 -14.58
N ALA A 139 1.58 -9.74 -13.89
CA ALA A 139 1.86 -10.21 -12.54
C ALA A 139 0.81 -9.73 -11.53
N MET A 140 0.35 -8.48 -11.66
CA MET A 140 -0.73 -7.94 -10.83
C MET A 140 -2.06 -8.66 -11.09
N ASP A 141 -2.38 -9.00 -12.33
CA ASP A 141 -3.59 -9.79 -12.63
C ASP A 141 -3.53 -11.20 -12.03
N ALA A 142 -2.35 -11.81 -12.01
CA ALA A 142 -2.15 -13.09 -11.32
C ALA A 142 -2.42 -12.95 -9.81
N LEU A 143 -1.86 -11.92 -9.15
CA LEU A 143 -2.12 -11.62 -7.73
C LEU A 143 -3.60 -11.35 -7.45
N ARG A 144 -4.30 -10.68 -8.38
CA ARG A 144 -5.75 -10.46 -8.29
C ARG A 144 -6.53 -11.77 -8.37
N LYS A 145 -6.15 -12.68 -9.26
CA LYS A 145 -6.75 -14.02 -9.36
C LYS A 145 -6.48 -14.88 -8.13
N GLU A 146 -5.33 -14.69 -7.48
CA GLU A 146 -4.96 -15.32 -6.21
C GLU A 146 -5.71 -14.71 -5.00
N GLY A 147 -6.45 -13.61 -5.18
CA GLY A 147 -7.16 -12.88 -4.12
C GLY A 147 -6.28 -12.01 -3.22
N LYS A 148 -4.99 -11.88 -3.54
CA LYS A 148 -4.03 -11.06 -2.77
C LYS A 148 -4.21 -9.55 -2.99
N ILE A 149 -4.71 -9.15 -4.13
CA ILE A 149 -5.10 -7.77 -4.45
C ILE A 149 -6.49 -7.75 -5.10
N ARG A 150 -7.21 -6.66 -4.93
CA ARG A 150 -8.57 -6.49 -5.50
C ARG A 150 -8.56 -5.71 -6.80
#